data_51fc05707f72b6715d11d6162959ecda
#
_entry.id   51fc05707f72b6715d11d6162959ecda
#
_cell.length_a   1.000
_cell.length_b   1.000
_cell.length_c   1.000
_cell.angle_alpha   90.00
_cell.angle_beta   90.00
_cell.angle_gamma   90.00
#
_symmetry.space_group_name_H-M   'P 1'
#
loop_
_entity.id
_entity.type
_entity.pdbx_description
1 polymer ?
#
loop_
_entity_poly.entity_id
_entity_poly.type
_entity_poly.pdbx_seq_one_letter_code
_entity_poly.pdbx_strand_id
1 'polypeptide(L)'
;MKPAFGRKTNHDHKSVLIAKKIRKANGFGKGQLTSSNGASNTISAVGNKPVISDANIVDKAYDLISSVMEEKTDPAMVREMEHDEITGFIENIIDEETRRHRIELNELERRDLVTVLLNDLLSASSGSRKEPTEKTEKEPNVVQHRKKAQKQTNEHKQQVSQDSIMNAKDRLQPLLLEYIDASAANDMDRSELAEQVSEAVNELMAQEKINLNLREQRDLVNMLLHDMLGLGPLEPLLSDESITEIMVNGPKQVYIEKAGKLQLSDVTFRDNHHLMNICTRIVTAVGRRVDESTPLCDARLMDGSRVNIIIPPLALDGASISIRKFAKQKITLDHMIDWNSLSHSMGTVLKIAGACRLNILISGGTGSGKTTMLNALSRMIDAGERVVTIEDTAELQMQQPHVVRLETRPPNLEGKGEINMRDLVKNALRMRPDRIILGEVRGAEAFDVLQAMNTGHDGSMCTLHANNPREALTRMENMIGMADLKLPQKAVREQIAGAVDLVVQVSRMRDGGRRCATITEIVGMEGDVITTQDLFVYEFTGEDADGTLQGRFRSTGVRPHFAEKAAYFGLEKALMEAL
;
A
#
# COMPACT_ATOMS: atom_id res chain seq x y z
N MET A 1 38.29 -14.38 50.34
CA MET A 1 39.31 -13.33 50.55
C MET A 1 39.00 -12.18 49.60
N LYS A 2 38.52 -11.08 50.07
CA LYS A 2 38.67 -9.71 49.51
C LYS A 2 40.07 -9.21 49.93
N PRO A 3 40.66 -8.17 49.35
CA PRO A 3 40.14 -6.86 48.97
C PRO A 3 40.65 -6.37 47.58
N ALA A 4 40.24 -5.32 46.99
CA ALA A 4 39.78 -3.94 47.22
C ALA A 4 40.65 -2.89 46.50
N PHE A 5 40.01 -1.74 46.10
CA PHE A 5 40.54 -0.42 45.69
C PHE A 5 41.09 -0.30 44.27
N GLY A 6 40.66 0.61 43.42
CA GLY A 6 39.93 1.86 43.54
C GLY A 6 40.64 2.96 42.75
N ARG A 7 39.97 3.69 41.87
CA ARG A 7 40.19 5.13 41.65
C ARG A 7 39.14 5.70 40.69
N LYS A 8 38.34 6.61 41.22
CA LYS A 8 37.48 7.56 40.51
C LYS A 8 38.32 8.62 39.84
N THR A 9 37.98 9.04 38.63
CA THR A 9 38.29 10.39 38.15
C THR A 9 37.00 11.04 37.63
N ASN A 10 36.77 12.26 38.17
CA ASN A 10 35.64 13.15 37.92
C ASN A 10 35.58 13.62 36.48
N HIS A 11 34.39 13.48 35.87
CA HIS A 11 33.93 14.40 34.84
C HIS A 11 32.38 14.38 34.80
N ASP A 12 31.77 14.94 35.85
CA ASP A 12 30.33 15.18 35.91
C ASP A 12 30.06 16.46 36.69
N HIS A 13 30.19 17.62 36.03
CA HIS A 13 29.72 18.89 36.59
C HIS A 13 29.33 19.96 35.53
N LYS A 14 28.94 19.60 34.30
CA LYS A 14 28.43 20.60 33.35
C LYS A 14 27.04 20.28 32.76
N SER A 15 26.50 19.09 32.88
CA SER A 15 25.20 18.68 32.32
C SER A 15 23.99 18.90 33.22
N VAL A 16 24.18 19.29 34.48
CA VAL A 16 23.09 19.48 35.45
C VAL A 16 22.56 20.92 35.53
N LEU A 17 23.23 21.89 34.91
CA LEU A 17 22.87 23.33 35.01
C LEU A 17 21.98 23.82 33.87
N ILE A 18 21.79 23.06 32.80
CA ILE A 18 20.93 23.43 31.66
C ILE A 18 19.47 22.90 31.84
N ALA A 19 19.27 21.81 32.56
CA ALA A 19 17.94 21.24 32.81
C ALA A 19 17.11 22.00 33.87
N LYS A 20 17.67 23.00 34.58
CA LYS A 20 16.95 23.78 35.62
C LYS A 20 16.42 25.14 35.15
N LYS A 21 16.69 25.57 33.93
CA LYS A 21 16.23 26.87 33.40
C LYS A 21 14.95 26.83 32.57
N ILE A 22 14.45 25.64 32.18
CA ILE A 22 13.26 25.50 31.35
C ILE A 22 11.97 25.20 32.18
N ARG A 23 12.08 25.01 33.48
CA ARG A 23 10.91 24.70 34.37
C ARG A 23 10.30 25.89 35.11
N LYS A 24 10.58 27.13 34.69
CA LYS A 24 10.11 28.34 35.41
C LYS A 24 9.27 29.30 34.58
N ALA A 25 8.72 28.85 33.45
CA ALA A 25 7.87 29.71 32.60
C ALA A 25 6.58 29.01 32.16
N ASN A 26 5.83 28.40 33.04
CA ASN A 26 4.40 28.10 32.82
C ASN A 26 3.77 27.67 34.15
N GLY A 27 3.42 28.67 34.94
CA GLY A 27 2.52 28.53 36.08
C GLY A 27 1.26 29.32 35.80
N PHE A 28 0.14 28.74 36.16
CA PHE A 28 -1.23 29.22 36.40
C PHE A 28 -2.18 28.13 35.87
N GLY A 29 -3.16 27.60 36.58
CA GLY A 29 -3.74 27.93 37.87
C GLY A 29 -4.95 27.01 38.04
N LYS A 30 -5.10 26.42 39.20
CA LYS A 30 -6.27 25.60 39.57
C LYS A 30 -7.50 26.50 39.83
N GLY A 31 -8.68 26.09 39.34
CA GLY A 31 -9.96 26.67 39.70
C GLY A 31 -11.06 25.62 39.69
N GLN A 32 -11.82 25.57 40.78
CA GLN A 32 -12.77 24.53 41.15
C GLN A 32 -14.10 24.59 40.41
N LEU A 33 -14.79 23.46 40.48
CA LEU A 33 -16.18 23.16 40.12
C LEU A 33 -17.22 24.08 40.79
N THR A 34 -18.25 24.46 40.03
CA THR A 34 -19.64 24.48 40.53
C THR A 34 -20.62 24.27 39.37
N SER A 35 -21.62 23.45 39.64
CA SER A 35 -22.74 23.04 38.83
C SER A 35 -23.80 24.15 38.68
N SER A 36 -24.47 24.32 37.55
CA SER A 36 -25.89 24.61 37.46
C SER A 36 -26.48 24.45 36.07
N ASN A 37 -27.69 23.95 36.06
CA ASN A 37 -28.60 23.57 34.98
C ASN A 37 -28.93 24.65 33.93
N GLY A 38 -29.22 24.15 32.70
CA GLY A 38 -30.44 24.57 32.02
C GLY A 38 -30.28 25.29 30.69
N ALA A 39 -30.96 24.72 29.72
CA ALA A 39 -31.51 25.32 28.49
C ALA A 39 -30.83 24.99 27.17
N SER A 40 -31.59 24.23 26.42
CA SER A 40 -31.50 23.94 24.99
C SER A 40 -31.29 25.17 24.11
N ASN A 41 -30.33 25.09 23.19
CA ASN A 41 -30.46 25.77 21.90
C ASN A 41 -29.64 25.00 20.84
N THR A 42 -30.34 24.55 19.81
CA THR A 42 -29.84 23.99 18.55
C THR A 42 -28.95 24.99 17.83
N ILE A 43 -27.68 24.63 17.63
CA ILE A 43 -26.82 25.27 16.64
C ILE A 43 -26.14 24.15 15.85
N SER A 44 -26.33 24.21 14.52
CA SER A 44 -25.80 23.35 13.50
C SER A 44 -24.30 23.20 13.60
N ALA A 45 -23.84 21.93 13.63
CA ALA A 45 -22.44 21.56 13.56
C ALA A 45 -21.92 21.77 12.13
N VAL A 46 -21.06 22.74 11.94
CA VAL A 46 -20.14 22.83 10.79
C VAL A 46 -18.97 21.91 11.09
N GLY A 47 -18.89 20.82 10.33
CA GLY A 47 -17.83 19.82 10.49
C GLY A 47 -16.48 20.36 10.01
N ASN A 48 -15.54 20.48 10.93
CA ASN A 48 -14.12 20.59 10.63
C ASN A 48 -13.62 19.23 10.13
N LYS A 49 -13.34 19.12 8.81
CA LYS A 49 -12.51 18.04 8.26
C LYS A 49 -11.05 18.41 8.48
N PRO A 50 -10.16 17.45 8.79
CA PRO A 50 -8.74 17.70 8.88
C PRO A 50 -8.17 18.08 7.51
N VAL A 51 -7.38 19.15 7.47
CA VAL A 51 -6.62 19.58 6.30
C VAL A 51 -5.53 18.53 6.05
N ILE A 52 -5.67 17.77 4.98
CA ILE A 52 -4.63 16.88 4.45
C ILE A 52 -3.84 17.74 3.47
N SER A 53 -2.58 18.01 3.75
CA SER A 53 -1.63 18.60 2.81
C SER A 53 -1.28 17.55 1.75
N ASP A 54 -1.96 17.61 0.61
CA ASP A 54 -1.66 16.80 -0.57
C ASP A 54 -0.54 17.49 -1.37
N ALA A 55 0.62 16.83 -1.52
CA ALA A 55 1.68 17.24 -2.44
C ALA A 55 1.21 17.40 -3.92
N ASN A 56 -0.03 17.05 -4.18
CA ASN A 56 -0.72 17.11 -5.47
C ASN A 56 -1.60 18.37 -5.65
N ILE A 57 -1.68 19.27 -4.63
CA ILE A 57 -2.54 20.46 -4.70
C ILE A 57 -1.85 21.55 -5.49
N VAL A 58 -0.54 21.73 -5.30
CA VAL A 58 0.25 22.75 -5.99
C VAL A 58 0.36 22.43 -7.49
N ASP A 59 0.58 21.16 -7.85
CA ASP A 59 0.64 20.74 -9.26
C ASP A 59 -0.70 20.93 -9.96
N LYS A 60 -1.81 20.59 -9.31
CA LYS A 60 -3.17 20.85 -9.84
C LYS A 60 -3.49 22.34 -9.98
N ALA A 61 -3.07 23.14 -9.01
CA ALA A 61 -3.21 24.59 -9.07
C ALA A 61 -2.37 25.17 -10.20
N TYR A 62 -1.13 24.68 -10.38
CA TYR A 62 -0.24 25.09 -11.45
C TYR A 62 -0.83 24.79 -12.84
N ASP A 63 -1.24 23.56 -13.12
CA ASP A 63 -1.82 23.16 -14.41
C ASP A 63 -3.07 23.97 -14.77
N LEU A 64 -3.91 24.25 -13.78
CA LEU A 64 -5.12 25.04 -13.95
C LEU A 64 -4.78 26.50 -14.27
N ILE A 65 -3.89 27.12 -13.49
CA ILE A 65 -3.57 28.54 -13.58
C ILE A 65 -2.69 28.82 -14.80
N SER A 66 -1.76 27.92 -15.16
CA SER A 66 -0.94 28.09 -16.36
C SER A 66 -1.78 28.12 -17.63
N SER A 67 -2.82 27.25 -17.72
CA SER A 67 -3.74 27.26 -18.87
C SER A 67 -4.56 28.56 -18.98
N VAL A 68 -4.99 29.12 -17.84
CA VAL A 68 -5.72 30.41 -17.80
C VAL A 68 -4.78 31.58 -18.12
N MET A 69 -3.51 31.50 -17.70
CA MET A 69 -2.50 32.49 -18.01
C MET A 69 -2.16 32.53 -19.51
N GLU A 70 -2.02 31.37 -20.16
CA GLU A 70 -1.81 31.29 -21.61
C GLU A 70 -2.96 31.95 -22.42
N GLU A 71 -4.19 31.87 -21.91
CA GLU A 71 -5.38 32.45 -22.54
C GLU A 71 -5.52 33.96 -22.28
N LYS A 72 -5.15 34.43 -21.07
CA LYS A 72 -5.31 35.82 -20.62
C LYS A 72 -4.09 36.73 -20.88
N THR A 73 -2.93 36.16 -21.27
CA THR A 73 -1.66 36.93 -21.37
C THR A 73 -1.15 37.06 -22.80
N ASP A 74 -1.06 38.27 -23.28
CA ASP A 74 -0.38 38.58 -24.56
C ASP A 74 1.14 38.73 -24.29
N PRO A 75 2.01 37.97 -24.98
CA PRO A 75 3.46 38.11 -24.86
C PRO A 75 4.01 39.51 -25.10
N ALA A 76 3.29 40.36 -25.85
CA ALA A 76 3.64 41.76 -26.08
C ALA A 76 3.40 42.62 -24.82
N MET A 77 2.33 42.37 -24.09
CA MET A 77 1.96 43.07 -22.87
C MET A 77 2.97 42.80 -21.72
N VAL A 78 3.43 41.57 -21.59
CA VAL A 78 4.41 41.16 -20.55
C VAL A 78 5.76 41.85 -20.73
N ARG A 79 6.15 42.18 -21.94
CA ARG A 79 7.44 42.87 -22.24
C ARG A 79 7.46 44.34 -21.82
N GLU A 80 6.31 44.95 -21.65
CA GLU A 80 6.17 46.36 -21.27
C GLU A 80 5.91 46.54 -19.77
N MET A 81 5.63 45.46 -19.01
CA MET A 81 5.35 45.49 -17.57
C MET A 81 6.64 45.40 -16.74
N GLU A 82 6.71 46.13 -15.63
CA GLU A 82 7.75 45.98 -14.63
C GLU A 82 7.56 44.67 -13.81
N HIS A 83 8.65 44.17 -13.25
CA HIS A 83 8.67 42.87 -12.53
C HIS A 83 7.62 42.78 -11.41
N ASP A 84 7.41 43.87 -10.68
CA ASP A 84 6.43 43.96 -9.60
C ASP A 84 4.98 43.96 -10.11
N GLU A 85 4.75 44.52 -11.30
CA GLU A 85 3.43 44.52 -11.96
C GLU A 85 3.07 43.13 -12.49
N ILE A 86 4.04 42.38 -13.03
CA ILE A 86 3.85 40.99 -13.47
C ILE A 86 3.56 40.09 -12.25
N THR A 87 4.27 40.29 -11.16
CA THR A 87 4.05 39.55 -9.90
C THR A 87 2.64 39.77 -9.35
N GLY A 88 2.20 41.04 -9.28
CA GLY A 88 0.84 41.37 -8.83
C GLY A 88 -0.26 40.84 -9.74
N PHE A 89 -0.01 40.77 -11.05
CA PHE A 89 -0.93 40.19 -12.03
C PHE A 89 -1.08 38.68 -11.81
N ILE A 90 0.03 37.96 -11.58
CA ILE A 90 0.03 36.52 -11.28
C ILE A 90 -0.69 36.23 -9.98
N GLU A 91 -0.42 36.99 -8.91
CA GLU A 91 -1.08 36.85 -7.62
C GLU A 91 -2.59 37.02 -7.72
N ASN A 92 -3.07 37.98 -8.50
CA ASN A 92 -4.49 38.17 -8.73
C ASN A 92 -5.16 36.99 -9.45
N ILE A 93 -4.50 36.39 -10.45
CA ILE A 93 -5.01 35.20 -11.13
C ILE A 93 -5.03 34.00 -10.19
N ILE A 94 -3.99 33.80 -9.38
CA ILE A 94 -3.95 32.74 -8.37
C ILE A 94 -5.12 32.90 -7.40
N ASP A 95 -5.37 34.11 -6.90
CA ASP A 95 -6.46 34.35 -5.97
C ASP A 95 -7.85 34.17 -6.59
N GLU A 96 -8.02 34.52 -7.86
CA GLU A 96 -9.29 34.33 -8.57
C GLU A 96 -9.59 32.85 -8.80
N GLU A 97 -8.61 32.10 -9.35
CA GLU A 97 -8.80 30.71 -9.74
C GLU A 97 -8.81 29.76 -8.52
N THR A 98 -8.00 30.02 -7.50
CA THR A 98 -8.05 29.22 -6.25
C THR A 98 -9.38 29.38 -5.51
N ARG A 99 -9.97 30.60 -5.49
CA ARG A 99 -11.33 30.80 -4.95
C ARG A 99 -12.40 30.12 -5.80
N ARG A 100 -12.28 30.19 -7.12
CA ARG A 100 -13.25 29.61 -8.07
C ARG A 100 -13.29 28.08 -7.97
N HIS A 101 -12.14 27.45 -7.80
CA HIS A 101 -12.00 26.01 -7.73
C HIS A 101 -11.91 25.45 -6.31
N ARG A 102 -12.06 26.29 -5.28
CA ARG A 102 -12.00 25.95 -3.83
C ARG A 102 -10.70 25.20 -3.47
N ILE A 103 -9.58 25.68 -4.00
CA ILE A 103 -8.24 25.17 -3.67
C ILE A 103 -7.72 26.01 -2.51
N GLU A 104 -7.37 25.40 -1.38
CA GLU A 104 -6.75 26.08 -0.25
C GLU A 104 -5.23 25.87 -0.33
N LEU A 105 -4.49 26.92 -0.65
CA LEU A 105 -3.04 26.95 -0.65
C LEU A 105 -2.54 27.63 0.62
N ASN A 106 -1.50 27.06 1.24
CA ASN A 106 -0.80 27.75 2.32
C ASN A 106 0.13 28.86 1.77
N GLU A 107 0.67 29.69 2.65
CA GLU A 107 1.44 30.88 2.27
C GLU A 107 2.75 30.54 1.52
N LEU A 108 3.35 29.39 1.81
CA LEU A 108 4.54 28.84 1.14
C LEU A 108 4.19 28.29 -0.25
N GLU A 109 3.15 27.48 -0.36
CA GLU A 109 2.65 26.94 -1.62
C GLU A 109 2.24 28.02 -2.60
N ARG A 110 1.60 29.08 -2.09
CA ARG A 110 1.24 30.27 -2.88
C ARG A 110 2.47 30.99 -3.43
N ARG A 111 3.48 31.20 -2.59
CA ARG A 111 4.73 31.88 -2.97
C ARG A 111 5.54 31.08 -4.00
N ASP A 112 5.58 29.76 -3.84
CA ASP A 112 6.21 28.86 -4.79
C ASP A 112 5.51 28.91 -6.15
N LEU A 113 4.17 28.88 -6.15
CA LEU A 113 3.37 28.96 -7.36
C LEU A 113 3.57 30.28 -8.13
N VAL A 114 3.59 31.42 -7.43
CA VAL A 114 3.92 32.74 -8.02
C VAL A 114 5.30 32.72 -8.67
N THR A 115 6.30 32.16 -7.99
CA THR A 115 7.68 32.13 -8.48
C THR A 115 7.82 31.29 -9.76
N VAL A 116 7.14 30.14 -9.81
CA VAL A 116 7.19 29.25 -10.98
C VAL A 116 6.49 29.90 -12.18
N LEU A 117 5.28 30.42 -12.01
CA LEU A 117 4.51 31.07 -13.07
C LEU A 117 5.20 32.34 -13.61
N LEU A 118 5.87 33.09 -12.73
CA LEU A 118 6.67 34.26 -13.12
C LEU A 118 7.84 33.89 -14.04
N ASN A 119 8.57 32.82 -13.67
CA ASN A 119 9.71 32.34 -14.47
C ASN A 119 9.25 31.80 -15.83
N ASP A 120 8.11 31.13 -15.91
CA ASP A 120 7.55 30.63 -17.16
C ASP A 120 7.14 31.77 -18.09
N LEU A 121 6.50 32.81 -17.56
CA LEU A 121 6.14 34.03 -18.34
C LEU A 121 7.36 34.79 -18.87
N LEU A 122 8.38 34.97 -18.04
CA LEU A 122 9.63 35.63 -18.45
C LEU A 122 10.41 34.80 -19.47
N SER A 123 10.37 33.49 -19.40
CA SER A 123 11.00 32.58 -20.36
C SER A 123 10.28 32.58 -21.71
N ALA A 124 8.96 32.64 -21.71
CA ALA A 124 8.14 32.76 -22.93
C ALA A 124 8.33 34.10 -23.63
N SER A 125 8.60 35.18 -22.89
CA SER A 125 8.80 36.51 -23.42
C SER A 125 10.19 36.77 -24.06
N SER A 126 11.20 35.93 -23.74
CA SER A 126 12.60 36.07 -24.21
C SER A 126 12.93 35.31 -25.50
N GLY A 127 11.99 34.56 -26.07
CA GLY A 127 12.16 33.73 -27.29
C GLY A 127 12.17 34.54 -28.59
N SER A 128 13.26 34.43 -29.34
CA SER A 128 13.67 35.09 -30.59
C SER A 128 12.66 34.98 -31.74
N ARG A 129 12.47 36.10 -32.44
CA ARG A 129 11.67 36.29 -33.67
C ARG A 129 11.89 35.23 -34.75
N LYS A 130 10.80 34.72 -35.32
CA LYS A 130 10.67 34.36 -36.74
C LYS A 130 9.39 34.97 -37.31
N GLU A 131 9.57 35.74 -38.43
CA GLU A 131 8.53 36.43 -39.18
C GLU A 131 7.56 35.47 -39.90
N PRO A 132 6.36 35.93 -40.26
CA PRO A 132 5.30 35.11 -40.83
C PRO A 132 5.39 35.02 -42.35
N THR A 133 5.23 33.86 -42.93
CA THR A 133 4.91 33.66 -44.35
C THR A 133 3.58 32.93 -44.53
N GLU A 134 2.90 33.43 -45.55
CA GLU A 134 1.54 33.30 -46.01
C GLU A 134 0.90 31.88 -46.04
N LYS A 135 -0.43 31.94 -46.00
CA LYS A 135 -1.40 30.84 -46.17
C LYS A 135 -1.34 30.21 -47.57
N THR A 136 -1.38 28.89 -47.62
CA THR A 136 -2.07 28.14 -48.68
C THR A 136 -2.68 26.87 -48.11
N GLU A 137 -3.95 26.67 -48.43
CA GLU A 137 -4.77 25.51 -48.08
C GLU A 137 -4.29 24.24 -48.79
N LYS A 138 -4.28 23.10 -48.09
CA LYS A 138 -4.94 21.82 -48.42
C LYS A 138 -4.37 20.63 -47.64
N GLU A 139 -5.30 20.00 -46.91
CA GLU A 139 -5.56 18.58 -46.71
C GLU A 139 -4.76 17.70 -45.69
N PRO A 140 -5.41 16.66 -45.12
CA PRO A 140 -5.17 16.16 -43.75
C PRO A 140 -4.34 14.88 -43.74
N ASN A 141 -3.06 14.95 -43.40
CA ASN A 141 -2.27 13.77 -43.01
C ASN A 141 -1.03 14.05 -42.13
N VAL A 142 -0.90 15.27 -41.59
CA VAL A 142 0.33 15.68 -40.86
C VAL A 142 0.21 15.57 -39.35
N VAL A 143 -1.00 15.33 -38.81
CA VAL A 143 -1.23 15.34 -37.34
C VAL A 143 -0.63 14.14 -36.61
N GLN A 144 -0.52 12.99 -37.27
CA GLN A 144 0.08 11.81 -36.64
C GLN A 144 1.61 11.87 -36.58
N HIS A 145 2.27 12.48 -37.53
CA HIS A 145 3.74 12.62 -37.52
C HIS A 145 4.24 13.70 -36.55
N ARG A 146 3.48 14.81 -36.37
CA ARG A 146 3.84 15.84 -35.37
C ARG A 146 3.74 15.36 -33.94
N LYS A 147 2.70 14.57 -33.57
CA LYS A 147 2.58 13.98 -32.24
C LYS A 147 3.69 12.97 -31.94
N LYS A 148 4.15 12.21 -32.94
CA LYS A 148 5.27 11.27 -32.77
C LYS A 148 6.61 12.01 -32.61
N ALA A 149 6.84 13.09 -33.39
CA ALA A 149 8.07 13.88 -33.29
C ALA A 149 8.16 14.69 -31.97
N GLN A 150 7.04 15.23 -31.48
CA GLN A 150 7.00 15.91 -30.17
C GLN A 150 7.19 14.94 -29.02
N LYS A 151 6.65 13.71 -29.10
CA LYS A 151 6.87 12.69 -28.09
C LYS A 151 8.33 12.25 -28.04
N GLN A 152 8.99 12.04 -29.18
CA GLN A 152 10.41 11.71 -29.26
C GLN A 152 11.33 12.85 -28.80
N THR A 153 11.00 14.12 -29.05
CA THR A 153 11.78 15.26 -28.54
C THR A 153 11.63 15.47 -27.04
N ASN A 154 10.47 15.18 -26.46
CA ASN A 154 10.28 15.24 -25.02
C ASN A 154 10.96 14.08 -24.31
N GLU A 155 10.89 12.86 -24.85
CA GLU A 155 11.60 11.68 -24.34
C GLU A 155 13.13 11.90 -24.36
N HIS A 156 13.64 12.52 -25.43
CA HIS A 156 15.09 12.83 -25.53
C HIS A 156 15.53 13.95 -24.56
N LYS A 157 14.70 14.98 -24.33
CA LYS A 157 14.97 16.01 -23.32
C LYS A 157 14.92 15.47 -21.90
N GLN A 158 13.99 14.57 -21.59
CA GLN A 158 13.92 13.90 -20.29
C GLN A 158 15.11 12.98 -20.04
N GLN A 159 15.56 12.22 -21.04
CA GLN A 159 16.75 11.39 -20.94
C GLN A 159 18.02 12.21 -20.69
N VAL A 160 18.23 13.31 -21.44
CA VAL A 160 19.40 14.20 -21.25
C VAL A 160 19.39 14.84 -19.85
N SER A 161 18.21 15.20 -19.33
CA SER A 161 18.08 15.75 -17.97
C SER A 161 18.38 14.68 -16.90
N GLN A 162 17.89 13.46 -17.06
CA GLN A 162 18.18 12.35 -16.14
C GLN A 162 19.66 11.97 -16.12
N ASP A 163 20.32 11.92 -17.27
CA ASP A 163 21.75 11.67 -17.38
C ASP A 163 22.58 12.76 -16.67
N SER A 164 22.14 14.03 -16.78
CA SER A 164 22.79 15.16 -16.10
C SER A 164 22.67 15.07 -14.57
N ILE A 165 21.48 14.70 -14.07
CA ILE A 165 21.23 14.51 -12.62
C ILE A 165 22.07 13.34 -12.10
N MET A 166 22.11 12.21 -12.84
CA MET A 166 22.85 11.02 -12.45
C MET A 166 24.37 11.29 -12.38
N ASN A 167 24.92 11.98 -13.38
CA ASN A 167 26.32 12.43 -13.37
C ASN A 167 26.62 13.37 -12.19
N ALA A 168 25.73 14.31 -11.89
CA ALA A 168 25.87 15.19 -10.75
C ALA A 168 25.84 14.40 -9.43
N LYS A 169 24.93 13.45 -9.30
CA LYS A 169 24.81 12.55 -8.15
C LYS A 169 26.09 11.78 -7.89
N ASP A 170 26.62 11.10 -8.93
CA ASP A 170 27.84 10.27 -8.80
C ASP A 170 29.08 11.08 -8.36
N ARG A 171 29.14 12.35 -8.74
CA ARG A 171 30.22 13.27 -8.34
C ARG A 171 30.01 13.83 -6.94
N LEU A 172 28.79 14.21 -6.58
CA LEU A 172 28.51 14.90 -5.32
C LEU A 172 28.30 13.94 -4.15
N GLN A 173 27.82 12.72 -4.37
CA GLN A 173 27.53 11.76 -3.30
C GLN A 173 28.75 11.43 -2.43
N PRO A 174 29.96 11.14 -2.96
CA PRO A 174 31.14 10.92 -2.11
C PRO A 174 31.50 12.13 -1.27
N LEU A 175 31.44 13.33 -1.87
CA LEU A 175 31.78 14.59 -1.19
C LEU A 175 30.76 14.92 -0.09
N LEU A 176 29.50 14.66 -0.35
CA LEU A 176 28.41 14.86 0.62
C LEU A 176 28.56 13.97 1.85
N LEU A 177 29.02 12.72 1.67
CA LEU A 177 29.29 11.79 2.78
C LEU A 177 30.50 12.21 3.66
N GLU A 178 31.41 13.00 3.12
CA GLU A 178 32.49 13.63 3.90
C GLU A 178 32.02 14.89 4.62
N TYR A 179 30.98 15.56 4.09
CA TYR A 179 30.43 16.81 4.61
C TYR A 179 29.43 16.59 5.75
N ILE A 180 28.67 15.51 5.70
CA ILE A 180 27.64 15.19 6.67
C ILE A 180 28.09 13.99 7.53
N ASP A 181 28.14 14.17 8.84
CA ASP A 181 28.40 13.08 9.77
C ASP A 181 27.19 12.11 9.76
N ALA A 182 27.43 10.90 9.22
CA ALA A 182 26.43 9.85 9.12
C ALA A 182 25.82 9.43 10.49
N SER A 183 26.57 9.65 11.60
CA SER A 183 26.08 9.36 12.95
C SER A 183 25.08 10.43 13.41
N ALA A 184 25.35 11.70 13.12
CA ALA A 184 24.45 12.81 13.44
C ALA A 184 23.17 12.79 12.56
N ALA A 185 23.29 12.35 11.31
CA ALA A 185 22.18 12.24 10.37
C ALA A 185 21.08 11.25 10.80
N ASN A 186 21.42 10.21 11.57
CA ASN A 186 20.42 9.23 12.05
C ASN A 186 19.56 9.77 13.21
N ASP A 187 20.02 10.78 13.93
CA ASP A 187 19.32 11.36 15.09
C ASP A 187 18.52 12.63 14.72
N MET A 188 18.67 13.12 13.49
CA MET A 188 17.97 14.31 12.98
C MET A 188 16.59 13.98 12.42
N ASP A 189 15.68 14.96 12.51
CA ASP A 189 14.41 14.86 11.79
C ASP A 189 14.63 14.98 10.27
N ARG A 190 13.79 14.26 9.50
CA ARG A 190 13.93 14.18 8.02
C ARG A 190 13.90 15.56 7.34
N SER A 191 13.13 16.50 7.88
CA SER A 191 13.06 17.88 7.37
C SER A 191 14.34 18.67 7.62
N GLU A 192 14.92 18.54 8.81
CA GLU A 192 16.18 19.20 9.19
C GLU A 192 17.36 18.67 8.39
N LEU A 193 17.41 17.35 8.17
CA LEU A 193 18.44 16.75 7.33
C LEU A 193 18.26 17.13 5.85
N ALA A 194 17.02 17.25 5.36
CA ALA A 194 16.74 17.70 3.98
C ALA A 194 17.26 19.12 3.74
N GLU A 195 17.12 20.01 4.70
CA GLU A 195 17.66 21.37 4.67
C GLU A 195 19.19 21.36 4.60
N GLN A 196 19.85 20.60 5.50
CA GLN A 196 21.32 20.49 5.52
C GLN A 196 21.87 19.86 4.25
N VAL A 197 21.23 18.79 3.73
CA VAL A 197 21.62 18.17 2.45
C VAL A 197 21.45 19.17 1.31
N SER A 198 20.36 19.94 1.29
CA SER A 198 20.12 20.94 0.25
C SER A 198 21.18 22.05 0.26
N GLU A 199 21.56 22.55 1.44
CA GLU A 199 22.63 23.54 1.60
C GLU A 199 23.98 22.99 1.14
N ALA A 200 24.35 21.79 1.63
CA ALA A 200 25.59 21.13 1.25
C ALA A 200 25.66 20.83 -0.27
N VAL A 201 24.57 20.38 -0.87
CA VAL A 201 24.51 20.14 -2.33
C VAL A 201 24.71 21.44 -3.10
N ASN A 202 24.10 22.55 -2.67
CA ASN A 202 24.27 23.85 -3.33
C ASN A 202 25.73 24.34 -3.26
N GLU A 203 26.38 24.20 -2.12
CA GLU A 203 27.80 24.54 -1.97
C GLU A 203 28.69 23.66 -2.84
N LEU A 204 28.49 22.34 -2.80
CA LEU A 204 29.27 21.38 -3.57
C LEU A 204 29.05 21.54 -5.09
N MET A 205 27.83 21.85 -5.52
CA MET A 205 27.56 22.17 -6.94
C MET A 205 28.34 23.39 -7.41
N ALA A 206 28.43 24.44 -6.58
CA ALA A 206 29.21 25.62 -6.89
C ALA A 206 30.72 25.32 -6.98
N GLN A 207 31.24 24.48 -6.08
CA GLN A 207 32.64 24.05 -6.05
C GLN A 207 33.00 23.21 -7.29
N GLU A 208 32.15 22.24 -7.63
CA GLU A 208 32.33 21.30 -8.73
C GLU A 208 31.88 21.87 -10.10
N LYS A 209 31.39 23.12 -10.15
CA LYS A 209 30.89 23.82 -11.34
C LYS A 209 29.80 23.01 -12.09
N ILE A 210 28.90 22.40 -11.33
CA ILE A 210 27.76 21.66 -11.86
C ILE A 210 26.60 22.64 -12.03
N ASN A 211 26.05 22.73 -13.25
CA ASN A 211 24.91 23.58 -13.54
C ASN A 211 23.67 22.69 -13.75
N LEU A 212 22.75 22.72 -12.81
CA LEU A 212 21.43 22.09 -12.88
C LEU A 212 20.36 23.17 -12.70
N ASN A 213 19.23 23.01 -13.36
CA ASN A 213 18.08 23.88 -13.10
C ASN A 213 17.44 23.55 -11.73
N LEU A 214 16.57 24.41 -11.22
CA LEU A 214 15.98 24.27 -9.88
C LEU A 214 15.22 22.94 -9.70
N ARG A 215 14.56 22.41 -10.74
CA ARG A 215 13.88 21.13 -10.71
C ARG A 215 14.88 19.98 -10.61
N GLU A 216 15.89 19.98 -11.44
CA GLU A 216 16.99 19.01 -11.41
C GLU A 216 17.74 19.02 -10.07
N GLN A 217 17.92 20.19 -9.46
CA GLN A 217 18.50 20.30 -8.11
C GLN A 217 17.63 19.65 -7.04
N ARG A 218 16.31 19.90 -7.05
CA ARG A 218 15.36 19.26 -6.14
C ARG A 218 15.35 17.74 -6.32
N ASP A 219 15.32 17.27 -7.57
CA ASP A 219 15.36 15.85 -7.88
C ASP A 219 16.67 15.22 -7.39
N LEU A 220 17.80 15.89 -7.56
CA LEU A 220 19.10 15.46 -7.07
C LEU A 220 19.13 15.37 -5.53
N VAL A 221 18.66 16.41 -4.83
CA VAL A 221 18.56 16.42 -3.36
C VAL A 221 17.68 15.28 -2.86
N ASN A 222 16.51 15.07 -3.46
CA ASN A 222 15.63 13.96 -3.11
C ASN A 222 16.30 12.60 -3.35
N MET A 223 17.01 12.43 -4.47
CA MET A 223 17.72 11.18 -4.75
C MET A 223 18.83 10.92 -3.73
N LEU A 224 19.57 11.94 -3.33
CA LEU A 224 20.62 11.82 -2.31
C LEU A 224 20.05 11.51 -0.92
N LEU A 225 18.92 12.14 -0.55
CA LEU A 225 18.20 11.82 0.69
C LEU A 225 17.68 10.39 0.70
N HIS A 226 17.11 9.92 -0.42
CA HIS A 226 16.66 8.53 -0.55
C HIS A 226 17.83 7.54 -0.40
N ASP A 227 19.00 7.85 -0.94
CA ASP A 227 20.19 7.00 -0.81
C ASP A 227 20.78 7.05 0.60
N MET A 228 20.72 8.19 1.29
CA MET A 228 21.27 8.34 2.63
C MET A 228 20.37 7.76 3.72
N LEU A 229 19.09 8.03 3.68
CA LEU A 229 18.12 7.69 4.74
C LEU A 229 17.13 6.61 4.36
N GLY A 230 16.79 6.51 3.08
CA GLY A 230 15.75 5.63 2.58
C GLY A 230 16.29 4.34 1.98
N LEU A 231 15.44 3.72 1.16
CA LEU A 231 15.75 2.52 0.40
C LEU A 231 16.28 2.84 -1.01
N GLY A 232 16.85 4.03 -1.19
CA GLY A 232 17.50 4.47 -2.43
C GLY A 232 16.55 4.45 -3.63
N PRO A 233 16.97 3.78 -4.73
CA PRO A 233 16.17 3.72 -5.96
C PRO A 233 14.79 3.07 -5.81
N LEU A 234 14.51 2.37 -4.70
CA LEU A 234 13.21 1.74 -4.45
C LEU A 234 12.15 2.74 -3.92
N GLU A 235 12.55 3.88 -3.36
CA GLU A 235 11.62 4.84 -2.74
C GLU A 235 10.53 5.34 -3.70
N PRO A 236 10.84 5.77 -4.93
CA PRO A 236 9.81 6.19 -5.88
C PRO A 236 8.81 5.06 -6.21
N LEU A 237 9.30 3.80 -6.32
CA LEU A 237 8.45 2.65 -6.59
C LEU A 237 7.58 2.28 -5.38
N LEU A 238 8.10 2.45 -4.17
CA LEU A 238 7.36 2.24 -2.93
C LEU A 238 6.28 3.31 -2.73
N SER A 239 6.51 4.52 -3.19
CA SER A 239 5.57 5.64 -3.09
C SER A 239 4.44 5.56 -4.14
N ASP A 240 4.66 4.95 -5.31
CA ASP A 240 3.66 4.81 -6.38
C ASP A 240 2.58 3.78 -6.02
N GLU A 241 1.40 4.23 -5.60
CA GLU A 241 0.28 3.36 -5.19
C GLU A 241 -0.24 2.43 -6.31
N SER A 242 0.06 2.71 -7.57
CA SER A 242 -0.32 1.86 -8.71
C SER A 242 0.53 0.58 -8.81
N ILE A 243 1.69 0.54 -8.14
CA ILE A 243 2.59 -0.61 -8.09
C ILE A 243 2.17 -1.53 -6.94
N THR A 244 1.97 -2.81 -7.24
CA THR A 244 1.62 -3.83 -6.26
C THR A 244 2.81 -4.68 -5.82
N GLU A 245 3.73 -4.97 -6.73
CA GLU A 245 4.94 -5.74 -6.42
C GLU A 245 6.17 -5.12 -7.09
N ILE A 246 7.33 -5.23 -6.44
CA ILE A 246 8.64 -4.79 -6.93
C ILE A 246 9.59 -5.98 -6.84
N MET A 247 10.24 -6.32 -7.94
CA MET A 247 11.15 -7.47 -8.03
C MET A 247 12.49 -7.01 -8.58
N VAL A 248 13.53 -7.04 -7.75
CA VAL A 248 14.90 -6.72 -8.10
C VAL A 248 15.64 -8.00 -8.40
N ASN A 249 16.16 -8.16 -9.61
CA ASN A 249 16.99 -9.28 -10.05
C ASN A 249 18.39 -8.78 -10.36
N GLY A 250 19.19 -8.59 -9.31
CA GLY A 250 20.48 -7.92 -9.42
C GLY A 250 20.34 -6.41 -9.67
N PRO A 251 21.46 -5.69 -9.86
CA PRO A 251 21.46 -4.21 -9.83
C PRO A 251 20.83 -3.55 -11.06
N LYS A 252 20.69 -4.27 -12.17
CA LYS A 252 20.28 -3.67 -13.46
C LYS A 252 18.87 -4.05 -13.92
N GLN A 253 18.19 -4.95 -13.21
CA GLN A 253 16.87 -5.43 -13.59
C GLN A 253 15.90 -5.28 -12.42
N VAL A 254 15.03 -4.29 -12.50
CA VAL A 254 13.95 -4.04 -11.54
C VAL A 254 12.62 -4.15 -12.28
N TYR A 255 11.86 -5.19 -11.98
CA TYR A 255 10.51 -5.38 -12.49
C TYR A 255 9.49 -4.88 -11.48
N ILE A 256 8.38 -4.38 -12.00
CA ILE A 256 7.22 -3.95 -11.19
C ILE A 256 5.95 -4.61 -11.70
N GLU A 257 4.99 -4.85 -10.81
CA GLU A 257 3.64 -5.23 -11.21
C GLU A 257 2.71 -4.02 -11.09
N LYS A 258 2.06 -3.66 -12.22
CA LYS A 258 0.98 -2.67 -12.29
C LYS A 258 -0.26 -3.28 -12.92
N ALA A 259 -1.41 -3.12 -12.30
CA ALA A 259 -2.69 -3.67 -12.77
C ALA A 259 -2.61 -5.17 -13.14
N GLY A 260 -1.84 -5.96 -12.39
CA GLY A 260 -1.64 -7.39 -12.61
C GLY A 260 -0.72 -7.75 -13.78
N LYS A 261 -0.01 -6.80 -14.38
CA LYS A 261 0.94 -7.03 -15.47
C LYS A 261 2.36 -6.68 -15.02
N LEU A 262 3.29 -7.58 -15.31
CA LEU A 262 4.71 -7.34 -15.06
C LEU A 262 5.31 -6.45 -16.16
N GLN A 263 6.13 -5.49 -15.75
CA GLN A 263 6.86 -4.60 -16.66
C GLN A 263 8.24 -4.27 -16.10
N LEU A 264 9.23 -4.07 -16.97
CA LEU A 264 10.55 -3.60 -16.59
C LEU A 264 10.45 -2.11 -16.22
N SER A 265 11.06 -1.75 -15.09
CA SER A 265 11.18 -0.35 -14.64
C SER A 265 12.45 0.28 -15.17
N ASP A 266 12.47 1.61 -15.30
CA ASP A 266 13.67 2.39 -15.60
C ASP A 266 14.63 2.52 -14.39
N VAL A 267 14.18 2.11 -13.21
CA VAL A 267 14.96 2.16 -11.97
C VAL A 267 16.07 1.12 -11.99
N THR A 268 17.29 1.55 -11.66
CA THR A 268 18.45 0.65 -11.53
C THR A 268 19.29 1.03 -10.32
N PHE A 269 20.04 0.06 -9.79
CA PHE A 269 21.08 0.30 -8.79
C PHE A 269 22.41 0.55 -9.49
N ARG A 270 23.30 1.32 -8.82
CA ARG A 270 24.64 1.62 -9.35
C ARG A 270 25.43 0.32 -9.63
N ASP A 271 25.53 -0.54 -8.64
CA ASP A 271 26.28 -1.79 -8.66
C ASP A 271 25.73 -2.79 -7.61
N ASN A 272 26.31 -3.99 -7.54
CA ASN A 272 25.95 -5.01 -6.55
C ASN A 272 26.22 -4.55 -5.12
N HIS A 273 27.25 -3.74 -4.88
CA HIS A 273 27.55 -3.24 -3.54
C HIS A 273 26.47 -2.28 -3.04
N HIS A 274 25.99 -1.38 -3.91
CA HIS A 274 24.85 -0.49 -3.60
C HIS A 274 23.59 -1.30 -3.27
N LEU A 275 23.28 -2.33 -4.08
CA LEU A 275 22.15 -3.21 -3.83
C LEU A 275 22.28 -3.96 -2.50
N MET A 276 23.47 -4.49 -2.18
CA MET A 276 23.74 -5.16 -0.90
C MET A 276 23.60 -4.23 0.31
N ASN A 277 24.02 -2.97 0.19
CA ASN A 277 23.82 -1.97 1.23
C ASN A 277 22.33 -1.73 1.51
N ILE A 278 21.50 -1.66 0.46
CA ILE A 278 20.04 -1.55 0.62
C ILE A 278 19.46 -2.82 1.27
N CYS A 279 19.88 -4.02 0.86
CA CYS A 279 19.50 -5.28 1.52
C CYS A 279 19.83 -5.24 3.02
N THR A 280 21.06 -4.88 3.37
CA THR A 280 21.51 -4.80 4.76
C THR A 280 20.69 -3.77 5.55
N ARG A 281 20.41 -2.60 4.97
CA ARG A 281 19.59 -1.57 5.60
C ARG A 281 18.18 -2.06 5.90
N ILE A 282 17.52 -2.72 4.92
CA ILE A 282 16.19 -3.29 5.10
C ILE A 282 16.17 -4.28 6.28
N VAL A 283 17.10 -5.23 6.31
CA VAL A 283 17.08 -6.29 7.33
C VAL A 283 17.50 -5.79 8.70
N THR A 284 18.42 -4.83 8.76
CA THR A 284 18.86 -4.20 10.03
C THR A 284 17.72 -3.39 10.66
N ALA A 285 16.95 -2.66 9.85
CA ALA A 285 15.79 -1.89 10.34
C ALA A 285 14.75 -2.75 11.06
N VAL A 286 14.67 -4.04 10.73
CA VAL A 286 13.76 -5.01 11.38
C VAL A 286 14.46 -5.93 12.38
N GLY A 287 15.69 -5.59 12.78
CA GLY A 287 16.46 -6.34 13.76
C GLY A 287 16.93 -7.73 13.28
N ARG A 288 17.05 -7.93 11.97
CA ARG A 288 17.52 -9.18 11.36
C ARG A 288 18.91 -8.97 10.74
N ARG A 289 19.49 -10.06 10.22
CA ARG A 289 20.79 -10.06 9.55
C ARG A 289 20.69 -10.85 8.25
N VAL A 290 21.41 -10.40 7.23
CA VAL A 290 21.62 -11.13 5.98
C VAL A 290 23.12 -11.10 5.67
N ASP A 291 23.73 -12.26 5.55
CA ASP A 291 25.15 -12.45 5.23
C ASP A 291 25.36 -13.83 4.55
N GLU A 292 26.58 -14.17 4.20
CA GLU A 292 26.91 -15.45 3.54
C GLU A 292 26.48 -16.68 4.37
N SER A 293 26.41 -16.56 5.70
CA SER A 293 25.96 -17.67 6.57
C SER A 293 24.44 -17.76 6.70
N THR A 294 23.74 -16.65 6.49
CA THR A 294 22.28 -16.53 6.48
C THR A 294 21.84 -15.73 5.25
N PRO A 295 21.93 -16.32 4.04
CA PRO A 295 21.76 -15.60 2.79
C PRO A 295 20.29 -15.33 2.41
N LEU A 296 19.34 -15.71 3.26
CA LEU A 296 17.89 -15.57 3.06
C LEU A 296 17.29 -14.75 4.21
N CYS A 297 16.42 -13.82 3.90
CA CYS A 297 15.68 -13.07 4.90
C CYS A 297 14.28 -12.72 4.39
N ASP A 298 13.26 -13.12 5.15
CA ASP A 298 11.90 -12.57 5.06
C ASP A 298 11.77 -11.47 6.11
N ALA A 299 11.32 -10.29 5.71
CA ALA A 299 11.16 -9.15 6.58
C ALA A 299 9.89 -8.36 6.23
N ARG A 300 9.62 -7.32 7.02
CA ARG A 300 8.51 -6.41 6.81
C ARG A 300 9.02 -4.98 6.91
N LEU A 301 8.72 -4.17 5.91
CA LEU A 301 9.04 -2.76 5.92
C LEU A 301 8.17 -1.99 6.92
N MET A 302 8.56 -0.77 7.26
CA MET A 302 7.82 0.08 8.20
C MET A 302 6.40 0.42 7.72
N ASP A 303 6.17 0.48 6.41
CA ASP A 303 4.85 0.69 5.80
C ASP A 303 3.96 -0.56 5.82
N GLY A 304 4.49 -1.69 6.29
CA GLY A 304 3.81 -2.98 6.35
C GLY A 304 4.03 -3.87 5.11
N SER A 305 4.74 -3.40 4.09
CA SER A 305 5.07 -4.19 2.91
C SER A 305 5.97 -5.37 3.27
N ARG A 306 5.69 -6.53 2.68
CA ARG A 306 6.49 -7.74 2.87
C ARG A 306 7.68 -7.73 1.93
N VAL A 307 8.87 -8.06 2.42
CA VAL A 307 10.09 -8.15 1.64
C VAL A 307 10.77 -9.50 1.85
N ASN A 308 11.11 -10.17 0.75
CA ASN A 308 11.99 -11.33 0.71
C ASN A 308 13.32 -10.93 0.08
N ILE A 309 14.42 -11.28 0.71
CA ILE A 309 15.78 -10.99 0.23
C ILE A 309 16.54 -12.30 0.16
N ILE A 310 17.21 -12.52 -0.98
CA ILE A 310 18.19 -13.58 -1.17
C ILE A 310 19.46 -12.99 -1.75
N ILE A 311 20.62 -13.36 -1.17
CA ILE A 311 21.92 -12.81 -1.55
C ILE A 311 22.88 -13.91 -2.07
N PRO A 312 24.00 -13.54 -2.70
CA PRO A 312 25.07 -14.48 -2.98
C PRO A 312 25.57 -15.21 -1.71
N PRO A 313 25.98 -16.48 -1.79
CA PRO A 313 26.23 -17.24 -3.03
C PRO A 313 24.99 -17.92 -3.65
N LEU A 314 23.83 -17.82 -3.02
CA LEU A 314 22.61 -18.48 -3.51
C LEU A 314 22.02 -17.75 -4.73
N ALA A 315 22.04 -16.42 -4.73
CA ALA A 315 21.61 -15.58 -5.84
C ALA A 315 22.80 -15.34 -6.79
N LEU A 316 22.81 -16.03 -7.93
CA LEU A 316 23.97 -16.08 -8.84
C LEU A 316 24.22 -14.74 -9.57
N ASP A 317 23.14 -14.03 -9.92
CA ASP A 317 23.21 -12.78 -10.70
C ASP A 317 23.31 -11.51 -9.82
N GLY A 318 23.59 -11.68 -8.54
CA GLY A 318 23.56 -10.63 -7.53
C GLY A 318 22.40 -10.81 -6.56
N ALA A 319 22.27 -9.90 -5.60
CA ALA A 319 21.16 -9.97 -4.66
C ALA A 319 19.80 -9.82 -5.36
N SER A 320 18.80 -10.57 -4.90
CA SER A 320 17.41 -10.43 -5.34
C SER A 320 16.54 -9.96 -4.18
N ILE A 321 15.66 -8.98 -4.47
CA ILE A 321 14.68 -8.46 -3.52
C ILE A 321 13.29 -8.57 -4.14
N SER A 322 12.36 -9.18 -3.43
CA SER A 322 10.95 -9.20 -3.81
C SER A 322 10.13 -8.47 -2.76
N ILE A 323 9.49 -7.37 -3.14
CA ILE A 323 8.64 -6.57 -2.25
C ILE A 323 7.20 -6.67 -2.72
N ARG A 324 6.32 -7.13 -1.82
CA ARG A 324 4.88 -7.08 -2.01
C ARG A 324 4.33 -5.94 -1.17
N LYS A 325 3.86 -4.89 -1.85
CA LYS A 325 3.40 -3.68 -1.18
C LYS A 325 2.12 -3.92 -0.38
N PHE A 326 2.07 -3.29 0.79
CA PHE A 326 0.87 -3.28 1.60
C PHE A 326 -0.17 -2.36 0.95
N ALA A 327 -1.32 -2.93 0.53
CA ALA A 327 -2.37 -2.16 -0.13
C ALA A 327 -2.98 -1.14 0.84
N LYS A 328 -2.91 0.15 0.51
CA LYS A 328 -3.55 1.21 1.31
C LYS A 328 -5.05 1.31 1.04
N GLN A 329 -5.48 1.00 -0.18
CA GLN A 329 -6.89 1.04 -0.56
C GLN A 329 -7.66 -0.13 0.04
N LYS A 330 -8.72 0.19 0.75
CA LYS A 330 -9.63 -0.78 1.36
C LYS A 330 -10.67 -1.22 0.34
N ILE A 331 -10.42 -2.35 -0.31
CA ILE A 331 -11.32 -2.92 -1.29
C ILE A 331 -12.57 -3.47 -0.59
N THR A 332 -13.75 -3.15 -1.14
CA THR A 332 -15.06 -3.60 -0.66
C THR A 332 -15.69 -4.59 -1.65
N LEU A 333 -16.76 -5.29 -1.22
CA LEU A 333 -17.54 -6.10 -2.15
C LEU A 333 -18.17 -5.25 -3.28
N ASP A 334 -18.53 -3.99 -3.01
CA ASP A 334 -19.08 -3.08 -4.02
C ASP A 334 -18.02 -2.71 -5.06
N HIS A 335 -16.76 -2.41 -4.65
CA HIS A 335 -15.65 -2.24 -5.60
C HIS A 335 -15.42 -3.50 -6.46
N MET A 336 -15.59 -4.70 -5.87
CA MET A 336 -15.43 -5.95 -6.63
C MET A 336 -16.58 -6.16 -7.62
N ILE A 337 -17.79 -5.65 -7.34
CA ILE A 337 -18.91 -5.63 -8.27
C ILE A 337 -18.60 -4.67 -9.43
N ASP A 338 -18.16 -3.45 -9.14
CA ASP A 338 -17.79 -2.44 -10.13
C ASP A 338 -16.69 -2.94 -11.09
N TRP A 339 -15.74 -3.74 -10.57
CA TRP A 339 -14.69 -4.37 -11.38
C TRP A 339 -15.15 -5.66 -12.09
N ASN A 340 -16.43 -5.99 -12.03
CA ASN A 340 -16.98 -7.23 -12.58
C ASN A 340 -16.26 -8.49 -12.08
N SER A 341 -15.76 -8.46 -10.84
CA SER A 341 -15.17 -9.63 -10.17
C SER A 341 -16.23 -10.55 -9.57
N LEU A 342 -17.42 -10.02 -9.29
CA LEU A 342 -18.63 -10.75 -8.87
C LEU A 342 -19.89 -9.98 -9.30
N SER A 343 -21.04 -10.65 -9.37
CA SER A 343 -22.32 -9.99 -9.65
C SER A 343 -22.88 -9.29 -8.42
N HIS A 344 -23.83 -8.37 -8.63
CA HIS A 344 -24.56 -7.72 -7.54
C HIS A 344 -25.27 -8.74 -6.64
N SER A 345 -25.93 -9.74 -7.25
CA SER A 345 -26.57 -10.86 -6.55
C SER A 345 -25.59 -11.63 -5.66
N MET A 346 -24.44 -12.02 -6.20
CA MET A 346 -23.37 -12.67 -5.41
C MET A 346 -22.91 -11.80 -4.25
N GLY A 347 -22.70 -10.50 -4.50
CA GLY A 347 -22.32 -9.53 -3.46
C GLY A 347 -23.35 -9.44 -2.35
N THR A 348 -24.64 -9.43 -2.68
CA THR A 348 -25.74 -9.43 -1.71
C THR A 348 -25.75 -10.71 -0.87
N VAL A 349 -25.63 -11.88 -1.51
CA VAL A 349 -25.57 -13.17 -0.79
C VAL A 349 -24.36 -13.24 0.14
N LEU A 350 -23.18 -12.77 -0.29
CA LEU A 350 -21.97 -12.73 0.53
C LEU A 350 -22.10 -11.75 1.70
N LYS A 351 -22.76 -10.60 1.51
CA LYS A 351 -23.05 -9.65 2.61
C LYS A 351 -23.96 -10.31 3.66
N ILE A 352 -25.00 -11.01 3.19
CA ILE A 352 -25.91 -11.75 4.09
C ILE A 352 -25.17 -12.88 4.82
N ALA A 353 -24.34 -13.65 4.13
CA ALA A 353 -23.54 -14.72 4.72
C ALA A 353 -22.64 -14.21 5.85
N GLY A 354 -21.94 -13.09 5.65
CA GLY A 354 -21.12 -12.45 6.65
C GLY A 354 -21.91 -11.95 7.87
N ALA A 355 -23.07 -11.33 7.63
CA ALA A 355 -23.98 -10.84 8.68
C ALA A 355 -24.61 -11.97 9.48
N CYS A 356 -24.99 -13.08 8.82
CA CYS A 356 -25.56 -14.27 9.44
C CYS A 356 -24.51 -15.15 10.16
N ARG A 357 -23.26 -14.71 10.25
CA ARG A 357 -22.18 -15.45 10.93
C ARG A 357 -21.97 -16.85 10.34
N LEU A 358 -21.93 -16.94 9.00
CA LEU A 358 -21.55 -18.19 8.36
C LEU A 358 -20.03 -18.37 8.39
N ASN A 359 -19.60 -19.61 8.60
CA ASN A 359 -18.19 -19.98 8.50
C ASN A 359 -17.80 -20.12 7.02
N ILE A 360 -16.88 -19.28 6.56
CA ILE A 360 -16.56 -19.13 5.13
C ILE A 360 -15.13 -19.57 4.85
N LEU A 361 -14.98 -20.52 3.93
CA LEU A 361 -13.71 -20.94 3.36
C LEU A 361 -13.49 -20.26 2.01
N ILE A 362 -12.47 -19.41 1.90
CA ILE A 362 -12.13 -18.74 0.65
C ILE A 362 -11.01 -19.52 -0.04
N SER A 363 -11.29 -20.03 -1.22
CA SER A 363 -10.39 -20.88 -1.99
C SER A 363 -9.94 -20.21 -3.29
N GLY A 364 -8.73 -20.53 -3.75
CA GLY A 364 -8.22 -20.03 -5.04
C GLY A 364 -6.71 -20.16 -5.18
N GLY A 365 -6.21 -20.01 -6.39
CA GLY A 365 -4.78 -20.03 -6.72
C GLY A 365 -4.00 -18.82 -6.17
N THR A 366 -2.70 -18.80 -6.43
CA THR A 366 -1.85 -17.65 -6.09
C THR A 366 -2.28 -16.41 -6.89
N GLY A 367 -2.35 -15.25 -6.23
CA GLY A 367 -2.73 -13.99 -6.87
C GLY A 367 -4.20 -13.91 -7.33
N SER A 368 -5.07 -14.87 -6.94
CA SER A 368 -6.49 -14.87 -7.32
C SER A 368 -7.33 -13.84 -6.55
N GLY A 369 -6.82 -13.27 -5.44
CA GLY A 369 -7.52 -12.27 -4.64
C GLY A 369 -8.21 -12.83 -3.39
N LYS A 370 -7.76 -13.98 -2.84
CA LYS A 370 -8.30 -14.59 -1.60
C LYS A 370 -8.30 -13.61 -0.42
N THR A 371 -7.13 -13.04 -0.11
CA THR A 371 -6.98 -12.08 1.00
C THR A 371 -7.83 -10.81 0.76
N THR A 372 -7.97 -10.38 -0.50
CA THR A 372 -8.84 -9.26 -0.88
C THR A 372 -10.31 -9.57 -0.60
N MET A 373 -10.78 -10.78 -0.99
CA MET A 373 -12.14 -11.25 -0.72
C MET A 373 -12.38 -11.36 0.79
N LEU A 374 -11.42 -11.92 1.54
CA LEU A 374 -11.49 -12.03 3.00
C LEU A 374 -11.60 -10.64 3.66
N ASN A 375 -10.78 -9.68 3.24
CA ASN A 375 -10.86 -8.29 3.71
C ASN A 375 -12.20 -7.64 3.37
N ALA A 376 -12.74 -7.87 2.16
CA ALA A 376 -14.03 -7.32 1.75
C ALA A 376 -15.19 -7.91 2.57
N LEU A 377 -15.19 -9.23 2.81
CA LEU A 377 -16.17 -9.93 3.64
C LEU A 377 -16.11 -9.52 5.11
N SER A 378 -14.92 -9.28 5.62
CA SER A 378 -14.74 -8.91 7.03
C SER A 378 -15.49 -7.63 7.42
N ARG A 379 -15.80 -6.75 6.46
CA ARG A 379 -16.62 -5.54 6.70
C ARG A 379 -18.06 -5.84 7.13
N MET A 380 -18.54 -7.05 6.87
CA MET A 380 -19.89 -7.49 7.28
C MET A 380 -19.94 -7.96 8.74
N ILE A 381 -18.80 -8.01 9.41
CA ILE A 381 -18.72 -8.33 10.83
C ILE A 381 -19.23 -7.14 11.65
N ASP A 382 -20.06 -7.40 12.65
CA ASP A 382 -20.60 -6.35 13.51
C ASP A 382 -19.50 -5.66 14.33
N ALA A 383 -19.63 -4.35 14.53
CA ALA A 383 -18.65 -3.54 15.25
C ALA A 383 -18.52 -3.93 16.75
N GLY A 384 -19.53 -4.57 17.31
CA GLY A 384 -19.52 -5.08 18.69
C GLY A 384 -18.79 -6.42 18.87
N GLU A 385 -18.43 -7.09 17.77
CA GLU A 385 -17.75 -8.38 17.83
C GLU A 385 -16.24 -8.24 18.02
N ARG A 386 -15.67 -9.11 18.86
CA ARG A 386 -14.22 -9.23 19.03
C ARG A 386 -13.64 -10.17 17.98
N VAL A 387 -12.81 -9.64 17.11
CA VAL A 387 -12.15 -10.40 16.04
C VAL A 387 -10.69 -10.66 16.40
N VAL A 388 -10.25 -11.91 16.27
CA VAL A 388 -8.84 -12.27 16.35
C VAL A 388 -8.36 -12.71 14.98
N THR A 389 -7.37 -12.01 14.41
CA THR A 389 -6.73 -12.42 13.16
C THR A 389 -5.42 -13.13 13.43
N ILE A 390 -5.14 -14.18 12.66
CA ILE A 390 -3.93 -15.00 12.76
C ILE A 390 -3.35 -15.19 11.37
N GLU A 391 -2.08 -14.80 11.19
CA GLU A 391 -1.42 -14.78 9.90
C GLU A 391 0.06 -15.15 10.01
N ASP A 392 0.66 -15.69 8.95
CA ASP A 392 2.11 -15.86 8.86
C ASP A 392 2.80 -14.51 8.72
N THR A 393 2.22 -13.64 7.91
CA THR A 393 2.59 -12.22 7.78
C THR A 393 1.31 -11.42 7.72
N ALA A 394 1.16 -10.42 8.57
CA ALA A 394 -0.08 -9.68 8.72
C ALA A 394 -0.39 -8.82 7.47
N GLU A 395 -1.26 -9.34 6.61
CA GLU A 395 -1.79 -8.68 5.40
C GLU A 395 -3.26 -8.23 5.56
N LEU A 396 -3.98 -8.77 6.55
CA LEU A 396 -5.39 -8.46 6.77
C LEU A 396 -5.59 -7.04 7.30
N GLN A 397 -6.56 -6.35 6.72
CA GLN A 397 -6.92 -4.96 7.01
C GLN A 397 -8.34 -4.87 7.57
N MET A 398 -8.53 -5.46 8.73
CA MET A 398 -9.81 -5.42 9.42
C MET A 398 -10.20 -3.99 9.78
N GLN A 399 -11.48 -3.67 9.69
CA GLN A 399 -11.99 -2.33 9.93
C GLN A 399 -12.84 -2.23 11.21
N GLN A 400 -13.02 -3.33 11.89
CA GLN A 400 -13.73 -3.39 13.18
C GLN A 400 -12.90 -2.69 14.26
N PRO A 401 -13.56 -2.05 15.23
CA PRO A 401 -12.85 -1.34 16.31
C PRO A 401 -12.14 -2.30 17.28
N HIS A 402 -12.62 -3.55 17.41
CA HIS A 402 -12.10 -4.51 18.35
C HIS A 402 -11.41 -5.69 17.63
N VAL A 403 -10.21 -5.44 17.11
CA VAL A 403 -9.38 -6.46 16.43
C VAL A 403 -8.10 -6.70 17.20
N VAL A 404 -7.78 -7.97 17.41
CA VAL A 404 -6.47 -8.42 17.90
C VAL A 404 -5.76 -9.14 16.76
N ARG A 405 -4.62 -8.61 16.36
CA ARG A 405 -3.82 -9.15 15.25
C ARG A 405 -2.67 -9.98 15.81
N LEU A 406 -2.58 -11.24 15.40
CA LEU A 406 -1.52 -12.16 15.78
C LEU A 406 -0.75 -12.58 14.54
N GLU A 407 0.57 -12.62 14.66
CA GLU A 407 1.49 -13.02 13.59
C GLU A 407 2.41 -14.14 14.11
N THR A 408 2.70 -15.13 13.27
CA THR A 408 3.62 -16.22 13.61
C THR A 408 5.03 -15.67 13.81
N ARG A 409 5.82 -16.39 14.56
CA ARG A 409 7.23 -16.07 14.75
C ARG A 409 8.08 -17.26 14.31
N PRO A 410 8.91 -17.11 13.28
CA PRO A 410 9.86 -18.15 12.90
C PRO A 410 10.89 -18.39 14.01
N PRO A 411 11.54 -19.56 14.04
CA PRO A 411 12.61 -19.84 14.98
C PRO A 411 13.76 -18.83 14.85
N ASN A 412 14.45 -18.57 15.96
CA ASN A 412 15.66 -17.76 15.96
C ASN A 412 16.84 -18.52 15.32
N LEU A 413 18.02 -17.90 15.25
CA LEU A 413 19.24 -18.49 14.69
C LEU A 413 19.67 -19.81 15.38
N GLU A 414 19.22 -20.05 16.61
CA GLU A 414 19.48 -21.28 17.36
C GLU A 414 18.37 -22.34 17.13
N GLY A 415 17.39 -22.10 16.26
CA GLY A 415 16.26 -22.97 16.02
C GLY A 415 15.22 -22.98 17.14
N LYS A 416 15.23 -21.97 18.03
CA LYS A 416 14.34 -21.87 19.20
C LYS A 416 13.35 -20.72 19.09
N GLY A 417 12.28 -20.78 19.88
CA GLY A 417 11.32 -19.69 20.04
C GLY A 417 10.34 -19.54 18.88
N GLU A 418 10.19 -20.56 18.05
CA GLU A 418 9.15 -20.63 17.03
C GLU A 418 7.75 -20.56 17.70
N ILE A 419 6.87 -19.76 17.12
CA ILE A 419 5.43 -19.72 17.43
C ILE A 419 4.72 -19.88 16.10
N ASN A 420 4.16 -21.06 15.89
CA ASN A 420 3.48 -21.39 14.65
C ASN A 420 2.00 -21.01 14.67
N MET A 421 1.32 -21.14 13.52
CA MET A 421 -0.09 -20.83 13.34
C MET A 421 -0.98 -21.60 14.32
N ARG A 422 -0.69 -22.87 14.53
CA ARG A 422 -1.46 -23.76 15.41
C ARG A 422 -1.41 -23.31 16.86
N ASP A 423 -0.24 -22.84 17.33
CA ASP A 423 -0.07 -22.32 18.70
C ASP A 423 -0.92 -21.07 18.91
N LEU A 424 -0.96 -20.20 17.90
CA LEU A 424 -1.75 -18.97 17.93
C LEU A 424 -3.26 -19.26 17.91
N VAL A 425 -3.75 -20.21 17.10
CA VAL A 425 -5.16 -20.62 17.10
C VAL A 425 -5.57 -21.16 18.48
N LYS A 426 -4.77 -22.06 19.07
CA LYS A 426 -5.04 -22.57 20.41
C LYS A 426 -5.05 -21.49 21.49
N ASN A 427 -4.20 -20.49 21.36
CA ASN A 427 -4.19 -19.35 22.28
C ASN A 427 -5.40 -18.43 22.05
N ALA A 428 -5.77 -18.18 20.79
CA ALA A 428 -6.91 -17.34 20.42
C ALA A 428 -8.22 -17.82 21.06
N LEU A 429 -8.45 -19.14 21.14
CA LEU A 429 -9.61 -19.73 21.81
C LEU A 429 -9.74 -19.36 23.31
N ARG A 430 -8.64 -18.90 23.94
CA ARG A 430 -8.63 -18.41 25.33
C ARG A 430 -8.74 -16.89 25.43
N MET A 431 -8.78 -16.20 24.31
CA MET A 431 -8.83 -14.72 24.25
C MET A 431 -10.26 -14.18 24.17
N ARG A 432 -11.27 -15.05 24.28
CA ARG A 432 -12.70 -14.73 24.13
C ARG A 432 -13.00 -14.04 22.78
N PRO A 433 -12.63 -14.66 21.66
CA PRO A 433 -13.01 -14.14 20.36
C PRO A 433 -14.48 -14.44 20.06
N ASP A 434 -15.15 -13.54 19.36
CA ASP A 434 -16.42 -13.85 18.70
C ASP A 434 -16.16 -14.51 17.35
N ARG A 435 -15.12 -14.05 16.62
CA ARG A 435 -14.66 -14.65 15.35
C ARG A 435 -13.15 -14.81 15.33
N ILE A 436 -12.70 -15.88 14.68
CA ILE A 436 -11.30 -16.15 14.39
C ILE A 436 -11.12 -16.11 12.88
N ILE A 437 -10.21 -15.26 12.40
CA ILE A 437 -9.93 -15.08 10.98
C ILE A 437 -8.49 -15.52 10.71
N LEU A 438 -8.32 -16.57 9.88
CA LEU A 438 -6.99 -17.00 9.46
C LEU A 438 -6.66 -16.46 8.07
N GLY A 439 -5.50 -15.84 7.93
CA GLY A 439 -5.00 -15.37 6.65
C GLY A 439 -4.91 -16.50 5.64
N GLU A 440 -4.29 -17.61 6.03
CA GLU A 440 -4.20 -18.81 5.19
C GLU A 440 -3.99 -20.08 6.04
N VAL A 441 -4.63 -21.17 5.64
CA VAL A 441 -4.45 -22.50 6.22
C VAL A 441 -3.56 -23.34 5.30
N ARG A 442 -2.47 -23.88 5.85
CA ARG A 442 -1.45 -24.63 5.09
C ARG A 442 -1.10 -25.99 5.69
N GLY A 443 -1.46 -26.24 6.95
CA GLY A 443 -1.03 -27.42 7.69
C GLY A 443 -1.99 -27.84 8.81
N ALA A 444 -1.40 -28.34 9.88
CA ALA A 444 -2.12 -28.96 11.00
C ALA A 444 -3.08 -28.03 11.75
N GLU A 445 -2.93 -26.72 11.64
CA GLU A 445 -3.86 -25.70 12.18
C GLU A 445 -5.27 -25.85 11.63
N ALA A 446 -5.43 -26.47 10.44
CA ALA A 446 -6.74 -26.79 9.86
C ALA A 446 -7.70 -27.44 10.84
N PHE A 447 -7.19 -28.39 11.65
CA PHE A 447 -7.99 -29.06 12.66
C PHE A 447 -8.47 -28.10 13.77
N ASP A 448 -7.55 -27.30 14.29
CA ASP A 448 -7.86 -26.38 15.40
C ASP A 448 -8.84 -25.28 14.97
N VAL A 449 -8.77 -24.84 13.69
CA VAL A 449 -9.74 -23.90 13.09
C VAL A 449 -11.13 -24.51 12.98
N LEU A 450 -11.25 -25.75 12.47
CA LEU A 450 -12.54 -26.43 12.41
C LEU A 450 -13.12 -26.67 13.82
N GLN A 451 -12.29 -26.95 14.81
CA GLN A 451 -12.74 -27.05 16.21
C GLN A 451 -13.28 -25.70 16.70
N ALA A 452 -12.64 -24.57 16.35
CA ALA A 452 -13.15 -23.26 16.68
C ALA A 452 -14.53 -23.00 16.03
N MET A 453 -14.67 -23.28 14.73
CA MET A 453 -15.92 -23.15 13.99
C MET A 453 -17.05 -24.03 14.56
N ASN A 454 -16.72 -25.25 15.01
CA ASN A 454 -17.68 -26.21 15.61
C ASN A 454 -18.03 -25.91 17.08
N THR A 455 -17.34 -24.99 17.76
CA THR A 455 -17.47 -24.75 19.21
C THR A 455 -17.91 -23.34 19.58
N GLY A 456 -18.73 -22.71 18.71
CA GLY A 456 -19.39 -21.44 19.02
C GLY A 456 -18.63 -20.18 18.62
N HIS A 457 -17.65 -20.30 17.71
CA HIS A 457 -16.99 -19.17 17.09
C HIS A 457 -17.51 -18.99 15.65
N ASP A 458 -18.84 -18.94 15.52
CA ASP A 458 -19.56 -18.81 14.26
C ASP A 458 -19.17 -17.52 13.51
N GLY A 459 -19.06 -17.61 12.18
CA GLY A 459 -18.63 -16.51 11.33
C GLY A 459 -17.12 -16.40 11.19
N SER A 460 -16.39 -17.42 11.65
CA SER A 460 -14.95 -17.53 11.39
C SER A 460 -14.68 -17.74 9.91
N MET A 461 -13.56 -17.21 9.43
CA MET A 461 -13.20 -17.25 8.00
C MET A 461 -11.73 -17.65 7.86
N CYS A 462 -11.43 -18.36 6.80
CA CYS A 462 -10.05 -18.67 6.45
C CYS A 462 -9.86 -18.76 4.95
N THR A 463 -8.60 -18.66 4.50
CA THR A 463 -8.26 -18.92 3.09
C THR A 463 -7.42 -20.18 2.95
N LEU A 464 -7.50 -20.81 1.79
CA LEU A 464 -6.59 -21.88 1.39
C LEU A 464 -6.37 -21.90 -0.12
N HIS A 465 -5.29 -22.55 -0.56
CA HIS A 465 -5.01 -22.73 -1.97
C HIS A 465 -5.70 -23.99 -2.51
N ALA A 466 -6.64 -23.82 -3.45
CA ALA A 466 -7.19 -24.92 -4.26
C ALA A 466 -7.74 -24.37 -5.59
N ASN A 467 -7.96 -25.25 -6.56
CA ASN A 467 -8.39 -24.87 -7.91
C ASN A 467 -9.94 -24.89 -8.06
N ASN A 468 -10.62 -25.58 -7.16
CA ASN A 468 -12.09 -25.67 -7.13
C ASN A 468 -12.58 -26.00 -5.71
N PRO A 469 -13.89 -25.86 -5.40
CA PRO A 469 -14.43 -26.09 -4.07
C PRO A 469 -14.23 -27.52 -3.54
N ARG A 470 -14.38 -28.52 -4.40
CA ARG A 470 -14.17 -29.93 -4.02
C ARG A 470 -12.73 -30.20 -3.64
N GLU A 471 -11.77 -29.67 -4.41
CA GLU A 471 -10.35 -29.77 -4.08
C GLU A 471 -10.03 -29.05 -2.76
N ALA A 472 -10.69 -27.92 -2.49
CA ALA A 472 -10.53 -27.19 -1.23
C ALA A 472 -10.88 -28.08 -0.02
N LEU A 473 -11.98 -28.83 -0.08
CA LEU A 473 -12.38 -29.77 0.98
C LEU A 473 -11.38 -30.92 1.09
N THR A 474 -10.91 -31.50 -0.02
CA THR A 474 -9.90 -32.57 -0.02
C THR A 474 -8.57 -32.06 0.57
N ARG A 475 -8.16 -30.83 0.27
CA ARG A 475 -6.95 -30.24 0.89
C ARG A 475 -7.12 -30.06 2.37
N MET A 476 -8.30 -29.62 2.83
CA MET A 476 -8.63 -29.51 4.25
C MET A 476 -8.49 -30.87 4.95
N GLU A 477 -9.03 -31.97 4.35
CA GLU A 477 -8.84 -33.35 4.86
C GLU A 477 -7.35 -33.70 4.99
N ASN A 478 -6.56 -33.42 3.96
CA ASN A 478 -5.12 -33.72 3.96
C ASN A 478 -4.36 -32.94 5.03
N MET A 479 -4.67 -31.65 5.21
CA MET A 479 -4.04 -30.81 6.24
C MET A 479 -4.39 -31.26 7.66
N ILE A 480 -5.64 -31.73 7.89
CA ILE A 480 -6.02 -32.34 9.17
C ILE A 480 -5.21 -33.61 9.42
N GLY A 481 -4.94 -34.40 8.38
CA GLY A 481 -4.06 -35.55 8.45
C GLY A 481 -2.63 -35.25 8.95
N MET A 482 -2.14 -34.01 8.71
CA MET A 482 -0.83 -33.55 9.20
C MET A 482 -0.79 -33.26 10.70
N ALA A 483 -1.95 -33.24 11.37
CA ALA A 483 -2.04 -32.97 12.80
C ALA A 483 -1.71 -34.16 13.71
N ASP A 484 -1.21 -35.27 13.15
CA ASP A 484 -0.93 -36.55 13.87
C ASP A 484 -2.12 -37.13 14.64
N LEU A 485 -3.34 -36.73 14.27
CA LEU A 485 -4.57 -37.23 14.83
C LEU A 485 -4.99 -38.49 14.07
N LYS A 486 -5.07 -39.60 14.78
CA LYS A 486 -5.57 -40.88 14.22
C LYS A 486 -7.10 -40.89 14.12
N LEU A 487 -7.65 -39.94 13.37
CA LEU A 487 -9.09 -39.84 13.12
C LEU A 487 -9.46 -40.66 11.87
N PRO A 488 -10.56 -41.43 11.90
CA PRO A 488 -11.11 -42.04 10.71
C PRO A 488 -11.50 -40.95 9.69
N GLN A 489 -11.28 -41.23 8.40
CA GLN A 489 -11.54 -40.26 7.33
C GLN A 489 -12.99 -39.76 7.31
N LYS A 490 -13.95 -40.62 7.66
CA LYS A 490 -15.35 -40.25 7.83
C LYS A 490 -15.53 -39.18 8.91
N ALA A 491 -14.91 -39.37 10.08
CA ALA A 491 -14.99 -38.39 11.18
C ALA A 491 -14.36 -37.04 10.80
N VAL A 492 -13.29 -37.03 9.99
CA VAL A 492 -12.70 -35.80 9.46
C VAL A 492 -13.68 -35.07 8.54
N ARG A 493 -14.37 -35.79 7.64
CA ARG A 493 -15.38 -35.21 6.74
C ARG A 493 -16.59 -34.70 7.50
N GLU A 494 -17.05 -35.41 8.53
CA GLU A 494 -18.13 -34.94 9.40
C GLU A 494 -17.75 -33.63 10.11
N GLN A 495 -16.49 -33.51 10.57
CA GLN A 495 -15.98 -32.26 11.16
C GLN A 495 -15.97 -31.10 10.15
N ILE A 496 -15.54 -31.36 8.92
CA ILE A 496 -15.53 -30.32 7.86
C ILE A 496 -16.96 -29.91 7.52
N ALA A 497 -17.85 -30.88 7.27
CA ALA A 497 -19.23 -30.62 6.88
C ALA A 497 -20.03 -29.92 7.98
N GLY A 498 -19.70 -30.14 9.26
CA GLY A 498 -20.33 -29.45 10.38
C GLY A 498 -19.76 -28.05 10.65
N ALA A 499 -18.52 -27.79 10.23
CA ALA A 499 -17.83 -26.55 10.53
C ALA A 499 -17.96 -25.48 9.45
N VAL A 500 -17.89 -25.86 8.18
CA VAL A 500 -17.84 -24.91 7.05
C VAL A 500 -19.22 -24.83 6.39
N ASP A 501 -19.78 -23.61 6.33
CA ASP A 501 -21.06 -23.35 5.67
C ASP A 501 -20.89 -23.07 4.16
N LEU A 502 -19.91 -22.23 3.80
CA LEU A 502 -19.70 -21.79 2.41
C LEU A 502 -18.23 -21.93 1.97
N VAL A 503 -18.06 -22.30 0.70
CA VAL A 503 -16.78 -22.20 -0.01
C VAL A 503 -16.92 -21.15 -1.11
N VAL A 504 -16.10 -20.11 -1.05
CA VAL A 504 -16.04 -19.03 -2.06
C VAL A 504 -14.80 -19.25 -2.91
N GLN A 505 -14.96 -19.66 -4.15
CA GLN A 505 -13.86 -19.90 -5.08
C GLN A 505 -13.54 -18.65 -5.88
N VAL A 506 -12.32 -18.14 -5.73
CA VAL A 506 -11.80 -17.01 -6.51
C VAL A 506 -10.72 -17.47 -7.48
N SER A 507 -10.77 -16.99 -8.72
CA SER A 507 -9.84 -17.39 -9.78
C SER A 507 -9.22 -16.17 -10.46
N ARG A 508 -7.93 -16.26 -10.78
CA ARG A 508 -7.27 -15.34 -11.69
C ARG A 508 -7.39 -15.91 -13.10
N MET A 509 -8.05 -15.15 -13.98
CA MET A 509 -8.24 -15.55 -15.35
C MET A 509 -6.99 -15.25 -16.21
N ARG A 510 -6.93 -15.80 -17.41
CA ARG A 510 -5.78 -15.61 -18.33
C ARG A 510 -5.60 -14.19 -18.85
N ASP A 511 -6.68 -13.40 -18.85
CA ASP A 511 -6.67 -11.94 -19.14
C ASP A 511 -6.13 -11.10 -17.98
N GLY A 512 -5.78 -11.73 -16.84
CA GLY A 512 -5.36 -11.08 -15.60
C GLY A 512 -6.51 -10.65 -14.69
N GLY A 513 -7.76 -10.72 -15.17
CA GLY A 513 -8.96 -10.42 -14.40
C GLY A 513 -9.14 -11.42 -13.25
N ARG A 514 -9.68 -10.94 -12.12
CA ARG A 514 -10.01 -11.78 -10.96
C ARG A 514 -11.52 -11.94 -10.90
N ARG A 515 -12.01 -13.19 -10.78
CA ARG A 515 -13.44 -13.50 -10.74
C ARG A 515 -13.75 -14.42 -9.58
N CYS A 516 -14.91 -14.20 -8.92
CA CYS A 516 -15.51 -15.20 -8.05
C CYS A 516 -16.13 -16.29 -8.95
N ALA A 517 -15.44 -17.42 -9.06
CA ALA A 517 -15.82 -18.49 -9.99
C ALA A 517 -17.05 -19.24 -9.51
N THR A 518 -17.16 -19.55 -8.21
CA THR A 518 -18.32 -20.20 -7.62
C THR A 518 -18.53 -19.76 -6.18
N ILE A 519 -19.79 -19.78 -5.75
CA ILE A 519 -20.19 -19.78 -4.34
C ILE A 519 -20.89 -21.10 -4.10
N THR A 520 -20.27 -21.96 -3.29
CA THR A 520 -20.72 -23.33 -3.04
C THR A 520 -21.08 -23.48 -1.56
N GLU A 521 -22.28 -23.94 -1.26
CA GLU A 521 -22.75 -24.26 0.09
C GLU A 521 -22.45 -25.70 0.42
N ILE A 522 -22.06 -25.97 1.66
CA ILE A 522 -21.96 -27.33 2.22
C ILE A 522 -23.29 -27.66 2.87
N VAL A 523 -23.98 -28.70 2.36
CA VAL A 523 -25.30 -29.10 2.83
C VAL A 523 -25.23 -30.13 3.94
N GLY A 524 -24.16 -30.94 3.98
CA GLY A 524 -23.95 -31.98 4.97
C GLY A 524 -23.19 -33.18 4.43
N MET A 525 -23.57 -34.38 4.87
CA MET A 525 -22.94 -35.64 4.47
C MET A 525 -23.98 -36.59 3.88
N GLU A 526 -23.60 -37.29 2.82
CA GLU A 526 -24.33 -38.45 2.30
C GLU A 526 -23.39 -39.68 2.34
N GLY A 527 -23.64 -40.59 3.25
CA GLY A 527 -22.72 -41.69 3.54
C GLY A 527 -21.35 -41.18 4.03
N ASP A 528 -20.34 -41.36 3.22
CA ASP A 528 -18.96 -40.91 3.49
C ASP A 528 -18.54 -39.68 2.64
N VAL A 529 -19.49 -39.05 1.90
CA VAL A 529 -19.20 -37.95 0.99
C VAL A 529 -19.80 -36.65 1.52
N ILE A 530 -19.02 -35.56 1.48
CA ILE A 530 -19.53 -34.22 1.78
C ILE A 530 -20.42 -33.78 0.61
N THR A 531 -21.67 -33.45 0.89
CA THR A 531 -22.65 -32.95 -0.09
C THR A 531 -22.58 -31.44 -0.18
N THR A 532 -22.46 -30.96 -1.40
CA THR A 532 -22.34 -29.53 -1.69
C THR A 532 -23.34 -29.12 -2.79
N GLN A 533 -23.77 -27.86 -2.76
CA GLN A 533 -24.57 -27.27 -3.83
C GLN A 533 -24.00 -25.91 -4.23
N ASP A 534 -23.90 -25.70 -5.55
CA ASP A 534 -23.46 -24.39 -6.06
C ASP A 534 -24.65 -23.42 -6.07
N LEU A 535 -24.47 -22.26 -5.44
CA LEU A 535 -25.46 -21.18 -5.47
C LEU A 535 -25.24 -20.27 -6.68
N PHE A 536 -23.97 -20.03 -7.00
CA PHE A 536 -23.56 -19.24 -8.16
C PHE A 536 -22.39 -19.87 -8.87
N VAL A 537 -22.35 -19.69 -10.20
CA VAL A 537 -21.27 -20.14 -11.08
C VAL A 537 -20.94 -19.06 -12.09
N TYR A 538 -19.66 -18.81 -12.35
CA TYR A 538 -19.19 -18.00 -13.48
C TYR A 538 -19.10 -18.87 -14.72
N GLU A 539 -19.89 -18.56 -15.75
CA GLU A 539 -19.87 -19.24 -17.05
C GLU A 539 -19.08 -18.41 -18.05
N PHE A 540 -17.98 -18.97 -18.54
CA PHE A 540 -17.24 -18.39 -19.66
C PHE A 540 -18.08 -18.50 -20.95
N THR A 541 -18.19 -17.38 -21.69
CA THR A 541 -19.00 -17.31 -22.91
C THR A 541 -18.19 -17.02 -24.16
N GLY A 542 -17.01 -16.44 -24.04
CA GLY A 542 -16.18 -16.08 -25.17
C GLY A 542 -15.04 -15.14 -24.82
N GLU A 543 -14.43 -14.59 -25.85
CA GLU A 543 -13.28 -13.68 -25.76
C GLU A 543 -13.45 -12.56 -26.77
N ASP A 544 -13.16 -11.32 -26.37
CA ASP A 544 -13.17 -10.17 -27.25
C ASP A 544 -11.91 -10.12 -28.13
N ALA A 545 -11.91 -9.26 -29.14
CA ALA A 545 -10.81 -9.10 -30.09
C ALA A 545 -9.49 -8.64 -29.43
N ASP A 546 -9.56 -8.04 -28.25
CA ASP A 546 -8.42 -7.58 -27.43
C ASP A 546 -7.95 -8.64 -26.41
N GLY A 547 -8.53 -9.83 -26.40
CA GLY A 547 -8.19 -10.93 -25.52
C GLY A 547 -8.86 -10.87 -24.14
N THR A 548 -9.81 -9.95 -23.92
CA THR A 548 -10.58 -9.87 -22.68
C THR A 548 -11.61 -10.99 -22.61
N LEU A 549 -11.62 -11.72 -21.49
CA LEU A 549 -12.54 -12.84 -21.31
C LEU A 549 -13.95 -12.36 -20.99
N GLN A 550 -14.90 -12.82 -21.77
CA GLN A 550 -16.34 -12.60 -21.58
C GLN A 550 -16.97 -13.77 -20.85
N GLY A 551 -17.90 -13.45 -19.95
CA GLY A 551 -18.64 -14.45 -19.20
C GLY A 551 -19.76 -13.82 -18.39
N ARG A 552 -20.59 -14.66 -17.81
CA ARG A 552 -21.68 -14.22 -16.97
C ARG A 552 -21.70 -14.97 -15.64
N PHE A 553 -22.11 -14.27 -14.61
CA PHE A 553 -22.41 -14.87 -13.32
C PHE A 553 -23.86 -15.39 -13.35
N ARG A 554 -24.05 -16.68 -13.13
CA ARG A 554 -25.35 -17.33 -13.14
C ARG A 554 -25.70 -17.83 -11.74
N SER A 555 -26.87 -17.46 -11.25
CA SER A 555 -27.49 -18.14 -10.12
C SER A 555 -28.01 -19.51 -10.57
N THR A 556 -27.89 -20.51 -9.71
CA THR A 556 -28.44 -21.85 -9.95
C THR A 556 -29.93 -21.92 -9.64
N GLY A 557 -30.47 -20.92 -8.90
CA GLY A 557 -31.87 -20.90 -8.45
C GLY A 557 -32.15 -21.87 -7.29
N VAL A 558 -31.12 -22.50 -6.73
CA VAL A 558 -31.29 -23.42 -5.59
C VAL A 558 -31.45 -22.60 -4.31
N ARG A 559 -32.46 -22.94 -3.51
CA ARG A 559 -32.63 -22.32 -2.18
C ARG A 559 -31.51 -22.75 -1.27
N PRO A 560 -30.75 -21.81 -0.66
CA PRO A 560 -29.69 -22.14 0.28
C PRO A 560 -30.22 -22.82 1.53
N HIS A 561 -29.45 -23.75 2.04
CA HIS A 561 -29.75 -24.41 3.32
C HIS A 561 -29.68 -23.39 4.49
N PHE A 562 -28.75 -22.43 4.42
CA PHE A 562 -28.64 -21.36 5.41
C PHE A 562 -29.76 -20.31 5.36
N ALA A 563 -30.77 -20.45 4.48
CA ALA A 563 -31.93 -19.54 4.43
C ALA A 563 -32.69 -19.51 5.79
N GLU A 564 -32.70 -20.61 6.55
CA GLU A 564 -33.26 -20.63 7.89
C GLU A 564 -32.47 -19.73 8.85
N LYS A 565 -31.14 -19.76 8.78
CA LYS A 565 -30.26 -18.86 9.55
C LYS A 565 -30.47 -17.42 9.13
N ALA A 566 -30.61 -17.13 7.83
CA ALA A 566 -30.94 -15.81 7.32
C ALA A 566 -32.31 -15.30 7.81
N ALA A 567 -33.32 -16.18 7.94
CA ALA A 567 -34.62 -15.82 8.52
C ALA A 567 -34.50 -15.37 9.97
N TYR A 568 -33.67 -16.03 10.78
CA TYR A 568 -33.41 -15.62 12.15
C TYR A 568 -32.84 -14.19 12.25
N PHE A 569 -32.01 -13.77 11.27
CA PHE A 569 -31.49 -12.41 11.17
C PHE A 569 -32.41 -11.44 10.40
N GLY A 570 -33.60 -11.88 9.94
CA GLY A 570 -34.53 -11.06 9.18
C GLY A 570 -34.11 -10.78 7.73
N LEU A 571 -33.17 -11.56 7.18
CA LEU A 571 -32.53 -11.35 5.87
C LEU A 571 -32.99 -12.36 4.81
N GLU A 572 -33.93 -13.30 5.12
CA GLU A 572 -34.39 -14.35 4.20
C GLU A 572 -34.95 -13.75 2.89
N LYS A 573 -35.80 -12.71 3.00
CA LYS A 573 -36.41 -12.08 1.83
C LYS A 573 -35.33 -11.53 0.88
N ALA A 574 -34.38 -10.77 1.39
CA ALA A 574 -33.28 -10.22 0.62
C ALA A 574 -32.39 -11.33 0.00
N LEU A 575 -32.19 -12.44 0.72
CA LEU A 575 -31.49 -13.61 0.22
C LEU A 575 -32.21 -14.22 -0.97
N MET A 576 -33.53 -14.45 -0.85
CA MET A 576 -34.33 -15.07 -1.93
C MET A 576 -34.50 -14.18 -3.16
N GLU A 577 -34.50 -12.84 -2.97
CA GLU A 577 -34.53 -11.88 -4.09
C GLU A 577 -33.17 -11.81 -4.82
N ALA A 578 -32.07 -12.18 -4.16
CA ALA A 578 -30.74 -12.16 -4.75
C ALA A 578 -30.39 -13.45 -5.52
N LEU A 579 -31.15 -14.53 -5.35
CA LEU A 579 -30.96 -15.84 -5.99
C LEU A 579 -31.80 -15.97 -7.27
#